data_321da592dc553652ecaa00198db689ad
#
_entry.id   321da592dc553652ecaa00198db689ad
#
_cell.length_a   1.000
_cell.length_b   1.000
_cell.length_c   1.000
_cell.angle_alpha   90.00
_cell.angle_beta   90.00
_cell.angle_gamma   90.00
#
_symmetry.space_group_name_H-M   'P 1'
#
loop_
_entity.id
_entity.type
_entity.pdbx_description
1 polymer ?
#
loop_
_entity_poly.entity_id
_entity_poly.type
_entity_poly.pdbx_seq_one_letter_code
_entity_poly.pdbx_strand_id
1 'polypeptide(L)'
;MPTKTIYFSKARTALKYGLQALELNDQDIILVPDFVCDSIFQPIQQNSLNFSTYELEDDLSPKWSSLDLLITKKIKAIVMIHYFGQPQDINKFIGFCKKHNIFLIEDNAHGHSGLINGRELGTF
;
A
#
# COMPACT_ATOMS: atom_id res chain seq x y z
N MET A 1 9.46 -9.67 15.84
CA MET A 1 9.80 -8.25 16.10
C MET A 1 8.62 -7.57 16.78
N PRO A 2 8.84 -6.81 17.85
CA PRO A 2 7.75 -6.04 18.43
C PRO A 2 7.27 -4.98 17.43
N THR A 3 5.96 -4.92 17.21
CA THR A 3 5.34 -3.92 16.37
C THR A 3 5.33 -2.59 17.10
N LYS A 4 5.93 -1.55 16.51
CA LYS A 4 5.89 -0.21 17.07
C LYS A 4 4.68 0.54 16.47
N THR A 5 3.81 1.07 17.33
CA THR A 5 2.69 1.89 16.93
C THR A 5 3.01 3.37 17.15
N ILE A 6 2.76 4.18 16.12
CA ILE A 6 2.90 5.63 16.16
C ILE A 6 1.56 6.23 15.74
N TYR A 7 1.07 7.22 16.49
CA TYR A 7 -0.20 7.86 16.26
C TYR A 7 -0.03 9.20 15.55
N PHE A 8 -0.90 9.45 14.57
CA PHE A 8 -0.98 10.71 13.84
C PHE A 8 -2.44 11.19 13.78
N SER A 9 -2.64 12.47 13.60
CA SER A 9 -3.99 13.06 13.50
C SER A 9 -4.72 12.70 12.20
N LYS A 10 -3.98 12.31 11.16
CA LYS A 10 -4.53 11.96 9.83
C LYS A 10 -3.75 10.82 9.20
N ALA A 11 -4.45 9.93 8.48
CA ALA A 11 -3.84 8.82 7.77
C ALA A 11 -2.79 9.28 6.74
N ARG A 12 -3.06 10.36 6.01
CA ARG A 12 -2.08 10.93 5.05
C ARG A 12 -0.78 11.41 5.71
N THR A 13 -0.86 11.88 6.96
CA THR A 13 0.33 12.25 7.73
C THR A 13 1.11 11.00 8.14
N ALA A 14 0.40 9.96 8.56
CA ALA A 14 1.02 8.66 8.85
C ALA A 14 1.73 8.10 7.62
N LEU A 15 1.10 8.16 6.45
CA LEU A 15 1.71 7.70 5.19
C LEU A 15 2.96 8.53 4.84
N LYS A 16 2.93 9.85 5.02
CA LYS A 16 4.09 10.71 4.77
C LYS A 16 5.32 10.26 5.56
N TYR A 17 5.16 10.07 6.86
CA TYR A 17 6.27 9.66 7.73
C TYR A 17 6.61 8.18 7.58
N GLY A 18 5.65 7.33 7.27
CA GLY A 18 5.88 5.93 6.92
C GLY A 18 6.76 5.79 5.69
N LEU A 19 6.50 6.58 4.65
CA LEU A 19 7.32 6.59 3.43
C LEU A 19 8.75 7.09 3.70
N GLN A 20 8.93 8.07 4.59
CA GLN A 20 10.27 8.52 5.00
C GLN A 20 11.07 7.39 5.67
N ALA A 21 10.40 6.57 6.46
CA ALA A 21 11.04 5.44 7.16
C ALA A 21 11.52 4.33 6.19
N LEU A 22 11.02 4.30 4.96
CA LEU A 22 11.47 3.34 3.94
C LEU A 22 12.79 3.74 3.25
N GLU A 23 13.27 4.98 3.50
CA GLU A 23 14.53 5.49 2.95
C GLU A 23 14.62 5.41 1.43
N LEU A 24 13.50 5.68 0.74
CA LEU A 24 13.41 5.68 -0.72
C LEU A 24 13.98 6.98 -1.31
N ASN A 25 14.36 6.93 -2.58
CA ASN A 25 14.91 8.09 -3.31
C ASN A 25 13.94 8.61 -4.39
N ASP A 26 14.27 9.74 -4.99
CA ASP A 26 13.45 10.45 -5.97
C ASP A 26 13.22 9.72 -7.30
N GLN A 27 13.93 8.61 -7.55
CA GLN A 27 13.73 7.74 -8.71
C GLN A 27 12.78 6.59 -8.42
N ASP A 28 12.45 6.37 -7.15
CA ASP A 28 11.61 5.26 -6.74
C ASP A 28 10.13 5.56 -6.98
N ILE A 29 9.38 4.50 -7.28
CA ILE A 29 7.96 4.55 -7.63
C ILE A 29 7.16 3.73 -6.64
N ILE A 30 6.06 4.32 -6.16
CA ILE A 30 5.06 3.64 -5.34
C ILE A 30 3.89 3.24 -6.25
N LEU A 31 3.50 1.98 -6.22
CA LEU A 31 2.28 1.52 -6.88
C LEU A 31 1.07 1.80 -6.00
N VAL A 32 0.07 2.45 -6.57
CA VAL A 32 -1.21 2.73 -5.93
C VAL A 32 -2.34 2.20 -6.80
N PRO A 33 -3.47 1.74 -6.22
CA PRO A 33 -4.59 1.31 -7.06
C PRO A 33 -5.18 2.49 -7.84
N ASP A 34 -5.76 2.23 -9.00
CA ASP A 34 -6.36 3.27 -9.86
C ASP A 34 -7.69 3.83 -9.32
N PHE A 35 -8.30 3.15 -8.35
CA PHE A 35 -9.46 3.65 -7.61
C PHE A 35 -9.03 4.03 -6.19
N VAL A 36 -8.67 5.29 -5.97
CA VAL A 36 -8.11 5.77 -4.70
C VAL A 36 -8.45 7.24 -4.47
N CYS A 37 -8.56 7.62 -3.20
CA CYS A 37 -8.74 9.02 -2.81
C CYS A 37 -7.49 9.86 -3.13
N ASP A 38 -7.68 11.06 -3.68
CA ASP A 38 -6.58 11.97 -4.04
C ASP A 38 -5.64 12.31 -2.89
N SER A 39 -6.11 12.17 -1.64
CA SER A 39 -5.31 12.44 -0.46
C SER A 39 -4.04 11.56 -0.32
N ILE A 40 -3.97 10.45 -1.06
CA ILE A 40 -2.79 9.56 -1.05
C ILE A 40 -1.60 10.17 -1.81
N PHE A 41 -1.85 11.00 -2.80
CA PHE A 41 -0.78 11.53 -3.67
C PHE A 41 0.06 12.60 -2.98
N GLN A 42 -0.54 13.41 -2.13
CA GLN A 42 0.16 14.47 -1.41
C GLN A 42 1.35 13.94 -0.59
N PRO A 43 1.21 12.94 0.29
CA PRO A 43 2.33 12.41 1.05
C PRO A 43 3.42 11.76 0.17
N ILE A 44 3.06 11.19 -0.98
CA ILE A 44 4.03 10.66 -1.93
C ILE A 44 4.85 11.80 -2.55
N GLN A 45 4.18 12.84 -3.03
CA GLN A 45 4.84 14.02 -3.62
C GLN A 45 5.69 14.78 -2.60
N GLN A 46 5.23 14.92 -1.36
CA GLN A 46 5.99 15.58 -0.29
C GLN A 46 7.29 14.85 0.07
N ASN A 47 7.40 13.57 -0.25
CA ASN A 47 8.62 12.78 -0.12
C ASN A 47 9.46 12.77 -1.41
N SER A 48 9.11 13.58 -2.41
CA SER A 48 9.76 13.60 -3.72
C SER A 48 9.76 12.23 -4.43
N LEU A 49 8.77 11.41 -4.13
CA LEU A 49 8.58 10.09 -4.73
C LEU A 49 7.64 10.17 -5.92
N ASN A 50 7.78 9.19 -6.83
CA ASN A 50 6.87 9.02 -7.94
C ASN A 50 5.81 7.96 -7.61
N PHE A 51 4.73 7.96 -8.35
CA PHE A 51 3.73 6.89 -8.27
C PHE A 51 3.34 6.41 -9.67
N SER A 52 2.83 5.20 -9.72
CA SER A 52 2.15 4.63 -10.88
C SER A 52 0.91 3.89 -10.40
N THR A 53 -0.13 3.85 -11.21
CA THR A 53 -1.36 3.18 -10.83
C THR A 53 -1.41 1.76 -11.36
N TYR A 54 -2.06 0.86 -10.60
CA TYR A 54 -2.38 -0.49 -11.05
C TYR A 54 -3.89 -0.68 -11.14
N GLU A 55 -4.31 -1.47 -12.12
CA GLU A 55 -5.73 -1.75 -12.40
C GLU A 55 -6.35 -2.69 -11.36
N LEU A 56 -7.64 -2.49 -11.10
CA LEU A 56 -8.46 -3.34 -10.26
C LEU A 56 -9.48 -4.11 -11.11
N GLU A 57 -9.86 -5.29 -10.63
CA GLU A 57 -11.03 -6.04 -11.09
C GLU A 57 -12.32 -5.39 -10.54
N ASP A 58 -13.47 -5.86 -10.99
CA ASP A 58 -14.78 -5.33 -10.55
C ASP A 58 -15.04 -5.51 -9.05
N ASP A 59 -14.38 -6.49 -8.43
CA ASP A 59 -14.44 -6.74 -6.99
C ASP A 59 -13.41 -5.95 -6.17
N LEU A 60 -12.70 -5.01 -6.82
CA LEU A 60 -11.65 -4.16 -6.26
C LEU A 60 -10.37 -4.93 -5.83
N SER A 61 -10.22 -6.17 -6.24
CA SER A 61 -8.94 -6.89 -6.16
C SER A 61 -8.00 -6.43 -7.29
N PRO A 62 -6.67 -6.55 -7.13
CA PRO A 62 -5.74 -6.23 -8.20
C PRO A 62 -5.92 -7.12 -9.42
N LYS A 63 -5.84 -6.52 -10.60
CA LYS A 63 -5.69 -7.25 -11.85
C LYS A 63 -4.25 -7.75 -11.98
N TRP A 64 -3.97 -8.87 -11.34
CA TRP A 64 -2.62 -9.38 -11.13
C TRP A 64 -1.80 -9.53 -12.41
N SER A 65 -2.44 -9.91 -13.52
CA SER A 65 -1.76 -10.08 -14.81
C SER A 65 -1.19 -8.74 -15.34
N SER A 66 -1.93 -7.64 -15.20
CA SER A 66 -1.43 -6.33 -15.60
C SER A 66 -0.46 -5.75 -14.57
N LEU A 67 -0.66 -6.04 -13.28
CA LEU A 67 0.23 -5.61 -12.22
C LEU A 67 1.65 -6.16 -12.36
N ASP A 68 1.80 -7.44 -12.72
CA ASP A 68 3.11 -8.04 -12.98
C ASP A 68 3.88 -7.30 -14.11
N LEU A 69 3.17 -6.74 -15.10
CA LEU A 69 3.77 -5.99 -16.20
C LEU A 69 4.30 -4.60 -15.79
N LEU A 70 3.84 -4.05 -14.67
CA LEU A 70 4.29 -2.75 -14.15
C LEU A 70 5.63 -2.83 -13.43
N ILE A 71 6.09 -4.03 -13.07
CA ILE A 71 7.27 -4.20 -12.23
C ILE A 71 8.54 -3.85 -12.99
N THR A 72 9.26 -2.88 -12.46
CA THR A 72 10.61 -2.48 -12.88
C THR A 72 11.50 -2.33 -11.65
N LYS A 73 12.78 -2.09 -11.85
CA LYS A 73 13.75 -1.83 -10.76
C LYS A 73 13.40 -0.59 -9.93
N LYS A 74 12.60 0.34 -10.47
CA LYS A 74 12.18 1.57 -9.80
C LYS A 74 10.99 1.35 -8.86
N ILE A 75 10.22 0.29 -9.02
CA ILE A 75 9.10 -0.03 -8.13
C ILE A 75 9.65 -0.49 -6.79
N LYS A 76 9.30 0.22 -5.71
CA LYS A 76 9.80 -0.06 -4.36
C LYS A 76 8.74 -0.38 -3.34
N ALA A 77 7.51 0.01 -3.59
CA ALA A 77 6.39 -0.27 -2.70
C ALA A 77 5.07 -0.37 -3.46
N ILE A 78 4.12 -1.06 -2.86
CA ILE A 78 2.74 -1.14 -3.34
C ILE A 78 1.79 -0.87 -2.18
N VAL A 79 0.77 -0.06 -2.42
CA VAL A 79 -0.31 0.21 -1.48
C VAL A 79 -1.44 -0.79 -1.69
N MET A 80 -1.82 -1.48 -0.63
CA MET A 80 -2.98 -2.38 -0.56
C MET A 80 -4.06 -1.70 0.26
N ILE A 81 -5.24 -1.51 -0.32
CA ILE A 81 -6.38 -0.88 0.34
C ILE A 81 -7.46 -1.92 0.63
N HIS A 82 -7.91 -1.98 1.88
CA HIS A 82 -9.09 -2.76 2.26
C HIS A 82 -10.36 -1.93 2.01
N TYR A 83 -10.83 -1.93 0.75
CA TYR A 83 -11.98 -1.14 0.34
C TYR A 83 -13.23 -1.47 1.17
N PHE A 84 -13.86 -0.42 1.73
CA PHE A 84 -15.07 -0.54 2.54
C PHE A 84 -14.95 -1.53 3.72
N GLY A 85 -13.73 -1.77 4.20
CA GLY A 85 -13.45 -2.73 5.25
C GLY A 85 -13.44 -4.19 4.80
N GLN A 86 -13.57 -4.46 3.50
CA GLN A 86 -13.43 -5.80 2.94
C GLN A 86 -11.94 -6.16 2.80
N PRO A 87 -11.48 -7.26 3.39
CA PRO A 87 -10.07 -7.60 3.31
C PRO A 87 -9.66 -7.99 1.90
N GLN A 88 -8.50 -7.50 1.49
CA GLN A 88 -7.80 -8.00 0.30
C GLN A 88 -7.23 -9.40 0.55
N ASP A 89 -6.82 -10.10 -0.50
CA ASP A 89 -6.03 -11.32 -0.38
C ASP A 89 -4.60 -10.97 0.08
N ILE A 90 -4.43 -10.86 1.39
CA ILE A 90 -3.20 -10.43 2.05
C ILE A 90 -2.04 -11.38 1.70
N ASN A 91 -2.29 -12.68 1.65
CA ASN A 91 -1.25 -13.66 1.34
C ASN A 91 -0.72 -13.49 -0.08
N LYS A 92 -1.60 -13.16 -1.03
CA LYS A 92 -1.23 -12.90 -2.42
C LYS A 92 -0.40 -11.62 -2.54
N PHE A 93 -0.76 -10.54 -1.82
CA PHE A 93 0.04 -9.32 -1.74
C PHE A 93 1.41 -9.56 -1.12
N ILE A 94 1.48 -10.28 0.00
CA ILE A 94 2.75 -10.61 0.66
C ILE A 94 3.63 -11.44 -0.29
N GLY A 95 3.07 -12.45 -0.96
CA GLY A 95 3.78 -13.26 -1.93
C GLY A 95 4.34 -12.45 -3.10
N PHE A 96 3.52 -11.53 -3.63
CA PHE A 96 3.92 -10.61 -4.68
C PHE A 96 5.08 -9.69 -4.23
N CYS A 97 4.96 -9.09 -3.06
CA CYS A 97 6.00 -8.22 -2.52
C CYS A 97 7.32 -8.96 -2.27
N LYS A 98 7.26 -10.17 -1.75
CA LYS A 98 8.45 -11.02 -1.58
C LYS A 98 9.10 -11.40 -2.90
N LYS A 99 8.29 -11.81 -3.90
CA LYS A 99 8.78 -12.15 -5.24
C LYS A 99 9.55 -11.01 -5.89
N HIS A 100 9.09 -9.78 -5.73
CA HIS A 100 9.64 -8.60 -6.38
C HIS A 100 10.55 -7.75 -5.47
N ASN A 101 10.73 -8.15 -4.21
CA ASN A 101 11.51 -7.43 -3.20
C ASN A 101 11.06 -5.96 -3.04
N ILE A 102 9.76 -5.75 -2.86
CA ILE A 102 9.16 -4.44 -2.65
C ILE A 102 8.43 -4.38 -1.31
N PHE A 103 8.24 -3.19 -0.77
CA PHE A 103 7.50 -2.98 0.47
C PHE A 103 5.99 -3.06 0.25
N LEU A 104 5.28 -3.63 1.22
CA LEU A 104 3.83 -3.58 1.30
C LEU A 104 3.40 -2.47 2.25
N ILE A 105 2.56 -1.57 1.76
CA ILE A 105 1.89 -0.55 2.57
C ILE A 105 0.43 -0.96 2.70
N GLU A 106 0.02 -1.33 3.89
CA GLU A 106 -1.36 -1.71 4.19
C GLU A 106 -2.15 -0.47 4.59
N ASP A 107 -3.13 -0.09 3.78
CA ASP A 107 -4.07 1.00 4.05
C ASP A 107 -5.41 0.45 4.52
N ASN A 108 -5.71 0.65 5.79
CA ASN A 108 -6.97 0.24 6.43
C ASN A 108 -7.84 1.44 6.82
N ALA A 109 -7.76 2.55 6.09
CA ALA A 109 -8.55 3.75 6.38
C ALA A 109 -10.07 3.51 6.34
N HIS A 110 -10.54 2.57 5.52
CA HIS A 110 -11.96 2.18 5.41
C HIS A 110 -12.37 1.10 6.42
N GLY A 111 -11.40 0.39 7.01
CA GLY A 111 -11.68 -0.70 7.94
C GLY A 111 -11.58 -0.24 9.39
N HIS A 112 -12.46 -0.74 10.23
CA HIS A 112 -12.39 -0.60 11.67
C HIS A 112 -12.82 -1.92 12.31
N SER A 113 -11.97 -2.47 13.17
CA SER A 113 -12.22 -3.75 13.83
C SER A 113 -12.37 -4.96 12.89
N GLY A 114 -11.92 -4.84 11.65
CA GLY A 114 -11.91 -5.96 10.71
C GLY A 114 -10.87 -7.01 11.11
N LEU A 115 -11.24 -8.28 11.02
CA LEU A 115 -10.36 -9.41 11.32
C LEU A 115 -10.28 -10.35 10.12
N ILE A 116 -9.10 -10.89 9.87
CA ILE A 116 -8.90 -12.02 8.98
C ILE A 116 -8.05 -13.07 9.68
N ASN A 117 -8.57 -14.29 9.80
CA ASN A 117 -7.92 -15.39 10.52
C ASN A 117 -7.48 -14.99 11.96
N GLY A 118 -8.30 -14.17 12.64
CA GLY A 118 -8.04 -13.73 14.01
C GLY A 118 -7.03 -12.59 14.16
N ARG A 119 -6.52 -12.05 13.05
CA ARG A 119 -5.59 -10.91 13.03
C ARG A 119 -6.27 -9.65 12.50
N GLU A 120 -6.06 -8.53 13.15
CA GLU A 120 -6.66 -7.27 12.76
C GLU A 120 -6.11 -6.75 11.42
N LEU A 121 -7.00 -6.20 10.58
CA LEU A 121 -6.62 -5.44 9.39
C LEU A 121 -5.81 -4.21 9.82
N GLY A 122 -4.81 -3.85 9.03
CA GLY A 122 -3.87 -2.77 9.35
C GLY A 122 -2.66 -3.23 10.17
N THR A 123 -2.50 -4.55 10.37
CA THR A 123 -1.38 -5.11 11.16
C THR A 123 -0.53 -6.13 10.38
N PHE A 124 -0.73 -6.24 9.09
CA PHE A 124 0.01 -7.17 8.23
C PHE A 124 1.22 -6.49 7.57
#